data_e967becf373cf34d4aae13afb76ffd9f
#
_entry.id   e967becf373cf34d4aae13afb76ffd9f
#
_cell.length_a   1.000
_cell.length_b   1.000
_cell.length_c   1.000
_cell.angle_alpha   90.00
_cell.angle_beta   90.00
_cell.angle_gamma   90.00
#
_symmetry.space_group_name_H-M   'P 1'
#
loop_
_entity.id
_entity.type
_entity.pdbx_description
1 polymer ?
#
loop_
_entity_poly.entity_id
_entity_poly.type
_entity_poly.pdbx_seq_one_letter_code
_entity_poly.pdbx_strand_id
1 'polypeptide(L)'
;SGAQKAQFTYGSDGRKLSEKARTGGFEYMGSLIYAYRGGTLSLAQAVTDEGTIQSAGVNYFIRDHLGSVRAVVDHTGKIVERNDYYPFGGRHENASLPLTGVNRYKFGGKESLEPVSLDMLDFGARFYDPRIARWNTQDPLAEKYFSLSPYNYCAGNPITLVDPTGMFMTDYFNLNGKKVRHVDDNKTDRYLVLTTSSQESIVDQTIEAGGMIDVPTNDMVALMSEIYDRMEQTGLEYGFRVGEKGTLSRIVEGKSGELSFNDWLPAMKDLVDQGDRVVLDAHGHPLKKDENGNIISVGTPKPSPVDKENVVGCQPNIVLGYQQQQFPVHNTFPTQFETKTVRYIGFFNRDQVFSPIEFSKFRNSIFKINKQR
;
A
#
# COMPACT_ATOMS: atom_id res chain seq x y z
N SER A 1 -43.04 5.89 15.43
CA SER A 1 -41.94 6.70 16.01
C SER A 1 -40.83 5.75 16.44
N GLY A 2 -39.80 5.58 15.62
CA GLY A 2 -38.64 4.77 15.95
C GLY A 2 -37.83 5.45 17.03
N ALA A 3 -37.67 4.83 18.21
CA ALA A 3 -36.72 5.30 19.20
C ALA A 3 -35.30 5.19 18.64
N GLN A 4 -34.50 6.24 18.82
CA GLN A 4 -33.08 6.24 18.45
C GLN A 4 -32.37 5.09 19.18
N LYS A 5 -31.74 4.16 18.43
CA LYS A 5 -31.05 3.01 19.01
C LYS A 5 -29.62 3.34 19.44
N ALA A 6 -28.90 4.11 18.66
CA ALA A 6 -27.53 4.54 18.94
C ALA A 6 -27.22 5.90 18.32
N GLN A 7 -26.22 6.58 18.87
CA GLN A 7 -25.64 7.81 18.35
C GLN A 7 -24.13 7.65 18.24
N PHE A 8 -23.57 8.03 17.10
CA PHE A 8 -22.13 7.99 16.83
C PHE A 8 -21.62 9.42 16.66
N THR A 9 -20.42 9.67 17.13
CA THR A 9 -19.70 10.94 16.93
C THR A 9 -18.35 10.64 16.28
N TYR A 10 -18.01 11.40 15.26
CA TYR A 10 -16.75 11.26 14.53
C TYR A 10 -15.97 12.58 14.57
N GLY A 11 -14.65 12.48 14.55
CA GLY A 11 -13.75 13.62 14.34
C GLY A 11 -13.77 14.10 12.89
N SER A 12 -13.15 15.24 12.64
CA SER A 12 -12.97 15.78 11.28
C SER A 12 -12.12 14.90 10.38
N ASP A 13 -11.34 13.99 10.96
CA ASP A 13 -10.49 12.99 10.31
C ASP A 13 -11.21 11.65 10.06
N GLY A 14 -12.52 11.59 10.34
CA GLY A 14 -13.35 10.38 10.17
C GLY A 14 -13.19 9.33 11.27
N ARG A 15 -12.34 9.55 12.28
CA ARG A 15 -12.22 8.62 13.41
C ARG A 15 -13.43 8.68 14.31
N LYS A 16 -13.93 7.52 14.73
CA LYS A 16 -15.01 7.42 15.72
C LYS A 16 -14.51 7.89 17.09
N LEU A 17 -15.22 8.86 17.67
CA LEU A 17 -14.94 9.42 18.99
C LEU A 17 -15.86 8.85 20.06
N SER A 18 -17.12 8.59 19.72
CA SER A 18 -18.05 7.98 20.67
C SER A 18 -19.14 7.16 19.99
N GLU A 19 -19.65 6.20 20.75
CA GLU A 19 -20.81 5.38 20.42
C GLU A 19 -21.68 5.34 21.67
N LYS A 20 -22.92 5.85 21.60
CA LYS A 20 -23.83 5.96 22.74
C LYS A 20 -25.16 5.30 22.41
N ALA A 21 -25.63 4.46 23.34
CA ALA A 21 -26.93 3.85 23.31
C ALA A 21 -27.68 4.20 24.61
N ARG A 22 -28.94 3.79 24.69
CA ARG A 22 -29.82 4.10 25.85
C ARG A 22 -29.24 3.64 27.20
N THR A 23 -28.51 2.53 27.23
CA THR A 23 -28.01 1.86 28.45
C THR A 23 -26.54 2.06 28.71
N GLY A 24 -25.84 2.79 27.85
CA GLY A 24 -24.40 3.02 27.95
C GLY A 24 -23.78 3.29 26.59
N GLY A 25 -22.46 3.23 26.52
CA GLY A 25 -21.73 3.47 25.27
C GLY A 25 -20.25 3.34 25.44
N PHE A 26 -19.52 3.80 24.44
CA PHE A 26 -18.08 3.79 24.41
C PHE A 26 -17.53 5.13 23.95
N GLU A 27 -16.38 5.50 24.48
CA GLU A 27 -15.57 6.63 24.02
C GLU A 27 -14.21 6.12 23.57
N TYR A 28 -13.70 6.68 22.47
CA TYR A 28 -12.50 6.23 21.77
C TYR A 28 -11.42 7.30 21.85
N MET A 29 -10.26 6.94 22.40
CA MET A 29 -9.08 7.81 22.49
C MET A 29 -7.89 7.09 21.85
N GLY A 30 -7.80 7.15 20.52
CA GLY A 30 -6.82 6.36 19.76
C GLY A 30 -7.10 4.87 19.89
N SER A 31 -6.13 4.12 20.41
CA SER A 31 -6.26 2.68 20.68
C SER A 31 -7.00 2.35 21.99
N LEU A 32 -7.32 3.35 22.82
CA LEU A 32 -8.00 3.14 24.09
C LEU A 32 -9.52 3.29 23.92
N ILE A 33 -10.26 2.32 24.43
CA ILE A 33 -11.72 2.32 24.44
C ILE A 33 -12.21 2.35 25.89
N TYR A 34 -13.00 3.36 26.20
CA TYR A 34 -13.62 3.53 27.52
C TYR A 34 -15.11 3.21 27.44
N ALA A 35 -15.58 2.40 28.38
CA ALA A 35 -17.00 2.14 28.56
C ALA A 35 -17.64 3.26 29.39
N TYR A 36 -18.77 3.77 28.91
CA TYR A 36 -19.61 4.73 29.64
C TYR A 36 -20.86 4.03 30.16
N ARG A 37 -21.01 3.99 31.48
CA ARG A 37 -22.16 3.39 32.16
C ARG A 37 -22.56 4.22 33.38
N GLY A 38 -23.82 4.57 33.50
CA GLY A 38 -24.36 5.26 34.67
C GLY A 38 -23.65 6.58 35.04
N GLY A 39 -23.14 7.30 34.04
CA GLY A 39 -22.41 8.56 34.27
C GLY A 39 -20.90 8.37 34.53
N THR A 40 -20.42 7.12 34.61
CA THR A 40 -19.00 6.80 34.88
C THR A 40 -18.31 6.30 33.64
N LEU A 41 -17.09 6.81 33.39
CA LEU A 41 -16.19 6.38 32.32
C LEU A 41 -15.12 5.46 32.93
N SER A 42 -14.94 4.27 32.36
CA SER A 42 -13.92 3.32 32.78
C SER A 42 -13.21 2.72 31.58
N LEU A 43 -11.89 2.49 31.66
CA LEU A 43 -11.15 1.84 30.60
C LEU A 43 -11.69 0.42 30.38
N ALA A 44 -12.23 0.17 29.19
CA ALA A 44 -12.74 -1.14 28.82
C ALA A 44 -11.63 -2.02 28.21
N GLN A 45 -10.89 -1.46 27.25
CA GLN A 45 -9.79 -2.17 26.61
C GLN A 45 -8.85 -1.21 25.86
N ALA A 46 -7.63 -1.69 25.62
CA ALA A 46 -6.75 -1.14 24.61
C ALA A 46 -6.72 -2.09 23.40
N VAL A 47 -6.71 -1.55 22.19
CA VAL A 47 -6.68 -2.31 20.94
C VAL A 47 -5.28 -2.23 20.35
N THR A 48 -4.75 -3.37 19.92
CA THR A 48 -3.47 -3.49 19.24
C THR A 48 -3.66 -4.29 17.94
N ASP A 49 -2.65 -4.33 17.09
CA ASP A 49 -2.70 -5.15 15.87
C ASP A 49 -2.83 -6.65 16.20
N GLU A 50 -2.28 -7.10 17.34
CA GLU A 50 -2.28 -8.48 17.78
C GLU A 50 -3.55 -8.88 18.54
N GLY A 51 -4.35 -7.92 19.03
CA GLY A 51 -5.53 -8.22 19.83
C GLY A 51 -6.00 -7.11 20.77
N THR A 52 -6.47 -7.47 21.96
CA THR A 52 -6.94 -6.50 22.97
C THR A 52 -6.32 -6.76 24.33
N ILE A 53 -6.06 -5.68 25.05
CA ILE A 53 -5.62 -5.69 26.46
C ILE A 53 -6.78 -5.20 27.30
N GLN A 54 -7.21 -6.00 28.26
CA GLN A 54 -8.30 -5.71 29.18
C GLN A 54 -7.83 -5.88 30.63
N SER A 55 -8.61 -5.46 31.62
CA SER A 55 -8.27 -5.68 33.02
C SER A 55 -8.12 -7.17 33.38
N ALA A 56 -8.81 -8.05 32.67
CA ALA A 56 -8.73 -9.50 32.83
C ALA A 56 -7.51 -10.16 32.16
N GLY A 57 -6.73 -9.42 31.38
CA GLY A 57 -5.56 -9.93 30.65
C GLY A 57 -5.56 -9.56 29.18
N VAL A 58 -4.68 -10.23 28.44
CA VAL A 58 -4.50 -10.03 27.00
C VAL A 58 -5.25 -11.09 26.23
N ASN A 59 -5.95 -10.67 25.18
CA ASN A 59 -6.58 -11.53 24.19
C ASN A 59 -5.90 -11.35 22.86
N TYR A 60 -5.42 -12.44 22.27
CA TYR A 60 -4.76 -12.46 20.96
C TYR A 60 -5.76 -12.86 19.88
N PHE A 61 -5.65 -12.22 18.70
CA PHE A 61 -6.48 -12.49 17.54
C PHE A 61 -5.79 -13.43 16.55
N ILE A 62 -6.42 -14.53 16.21
CA ILE A 62 -6.05 -15.36 15.07
C ILE A 62 -6.93 -14.94 13.91
N ARG A 63 -6.34 -14.42 12.84
CA ARG A 63 -7.03 -13.85 11.68
C ARG A 63 -6.88 -14.74 10.46
N ASP A 64 -7.83 -14.65 9.53
CA ASP A 64 -7.69 -15.24 8.19
C ASP A 64 -7.03 -14.23 7.21
N HIS A 65 -6.89 -14.65 5.97
CA HIS A 65 -6.30 -13.84 4.89
C HIS A 65 -7.08 -12.55 4.56
N LEU A 66 -8.32 -12.43 4.98
CA LEU A 66 -9.16 -11.23 4.85
C LEU A 66 -9.08 -10.32 6.09
N GLY A 67 -8.28 -10.69 7.09
CA GLY A 67 -8.18 -9.99 8.36
C GLY A 67 -9.32 -10.30 9.35
N SER A 68 -10.24 -11.22 9.02
CA SER A 68 -11.35 -11.58 9.90
C SER A 68 -10.86 -12.34 11.12
N VAL A 69 -11.34 -12.00 12.32
CA VAL A 69 -10.97 -12.66 13.57
C VAL A 69 -11.63 -14.03 13.63
N ARG A 70 -10.84 -15.09 13.41
CA ARG A 70 -11.30 -16.51 13.42
C ARG A 70 -11.30 -17.11 14.81
N ALA A 71 -10.34 -16.72 15.63
CA ALA A 71 -10.31 -17.11 17.03
C ALA A 71 -9.74 -16.01 17.90
N VAL A 72 -10.16 -15.99 19.16
CA VAL A 72 -9.57 -15.18 20.22
C VAL A 72 -9.01 -16.13 21.26
N VAL A 73 -7.72 -15.94 21.59
CA VAL A 73 -6.98 -16.76 22.54
C VAL A 73 -6.57 -15.88 23.71
N ASP A 74 -6.85 -16.30 24.94
CA ASP A 74 -6.43 -15.56 26.12
C ASP A 74 -4.92 -15.76 26.42
N HIS A 75 -4.42 -15.01 27.38
CA HIS A 75 -3.00 -15.05 27.81
C HIS A 75 -2.56 -16.43 28.36
N THR A 76 -3.48 -17.36 28.62
CA THR A 76 -3.17 -18.73 29.05
C THR A 76 -3.09 -19.71 27.88
N GLY A 77 -3.41 -19.27 26.66
CA GLY A 77 -3.46 -20.12 25.47
C GLY A 77 -4.83 -20.78 25.25
N LYS A 78 -5.84 -20.42 26.02
CA LYS A 78 -7.20 -20.96 25.88
C LYS A 78 -7.98 -20.19 24.82
N ILE A 79 -8.65 -20.91 23.90
CA ILE A 79 -9.58 -20.29 22.95
C ILE A 79 -10.82 -19.85 23.72
N VAL A 80 -11.09 -18.54 23.76
CA VAL A 80 -12.24 -17.93 24.43
C VAL A 80 -13.34 -17.53 23.46
N GLU A 81 -13.01 -17.42 22.17
CA GLU A 81 -13.97 -17.18 21.09
C GLU A 81 -13.50 -17.86 19.81
N ARG A 82 -14.43 -18.40 19.03
CA ARG A 82 -14.23 -18.90 17.67
C ARG A 82 -15.33 -18.36 16.76
N ASN A 83 -14.92 -17.91 15.56
CA ASN A 83 -15.83 -17.38 14.58
C ASN A 83 -15.64 -18.09 13.23
N ASP A 84 -16.72 -18.64 12.70
CA ASP A 84 -16.80 -19.08 11.33
C ASP A 84 -17.77 -18.17 10.57
N TYR A 85 -17.37 -17.73 9.38
CA TYR A 85 -18.12 -16.77 8.59
C TYR A 85 -18.56 -17.36 7.26
N TYR A 86 -19.76 -17.00 6.83
CA TYR A 86 -20.17 -17.10 5.44
C TYR A 86 -19.36 -16.11 4.57
N PRO A 87 -19.30 -16.31 3.24
CA PRO A 87 -18.47 -15.47 2.36
C PRO A 87 -18.66 -13.97 2.55
N PHE A 88 -19.87 -13.51 2.81
CA PHE A 88 -20.19 -12.11 3.06
C PHE A 88 -20.16 -11.70 4.54
N GLY A 89 -19.50 -12.48 5.38
CA GLY A 89 -19.23 -12.09 6.77
C GLY A 89 -20.37 -12.37 7.76
N GLY A 90 -21.48 -12.96 7.32
CA GLY A 90 -22.48 -13.49 8.22
C GLY A 90 -21.85 -14.56 9.12
N ARG A 91 -22.06 -14.47 10.43
CA ARG A 91 -21.49 -15.40 11.39
C ARG A 91 -22.26 -16.73 11.39
N HIS A 92 -21.54 -17.86 11.30
CA HIS A 92 -22.16 -19.18 11.30
C HIS A 92 -22.50 -19.61 12.73
N GLU A 93 -23.77 -19.59 13.10
CA GLU A 93 -24.24 -19.80 14.49
C GLU A 93 -23.83 -21.16 15.09
N ASN A 94 -23.90 -22.21 14.31
CA ASN A 94 -23.60 -23.57 14.79
C ASN A 94 -22.09 -23.87 14.91
N ALA A 95 -21.23 -23.06 14.30
CA ALA A 95 -19.79 -23.26 14.30
C ALA A 95 -19.03 -22.23 15.13
N SER A 96 -19.71 -21.14 15.56
CA SER A 96 -19.10 -20.06 16.31
C SER A 96 -19.30 -20.20 17.82
N LEU A 97 -18.28 -19.85 18.62
CA LEU A 97 -18.28 -19.90 20.08
C LEU A 97 -17.57 -18.66 20.67
N PRO A 98 -18.14 -18.01 21.72
CA PRO A 98 -19.56 -17.97 22.04
C PRO A 98 -20.34 -17.20 20.96
N LEU A 99 -21.65 -17.31 20.94
CA LEU A 99 -22.48 -16.56 20.00
C LEU A 99 -22.48 -15.04 20.27
N THR A 100 -22.22 -14.64 21.51
CA THR A 100 -22.19 -13.24 21.95
C THR A 100 -20.89 -12.89 22.64
N GLY A 101 -20.39 -11.80 22.28
CA GLY A 101 -19.63 -10.76 22.81
C GLY A 101 -18.40 -10.86 23.69
N VAL A 102 -17.43 -11.77 23.52
CA VAL A 102 -16.11 -11.60 24.18
C VAL A 102 -15.27 -10.55 23.47
N ASN A 103 -15.35 -10.50 22.14
CA ASN A 103 -14.60 -9.59 21.30
C ASN A 103 -15.53 -8.78 20.40
N ARG A 104 -15.24 -7.49 20.22
CA ARG A 104 -15.99 -6.61 19.32
C ARG A 104 -15.55 -6.72 17.87
N TYR A 105 -14.33 -7.18 17.61
CA TYR A 105 -13.75 -7.24 16.26
C TYR A 105 -14.08 -8.58 15.61
N LYS A 106 -14.67 -8.55 14.42
CA LYS A 106 -15.24 -9.72 13.74
C LYS A 106 -14.72 -9.84 12.31
N PHE A 107 -15.62 -9.94 11.35
CA PHE A 107 -15.33 -10.07 9.92
C PHE A 107 -14.53 -8.88 9.40
N GLY A 108 -13.49 -9.12 8.59
CA GLY A 108 -12.55 -8.10 8.11
C GLY A 108 -11.82 -7.35 9.23
N GLY A 109 -11.80 -7.90 10.47
CA GLY A 109 -11.26 -7.20 11.63
C GLY A 109 -12.08 -6.00 12.09
N LYS A 110 -13.32 -5.86 11.60
CA LYS A 110 -14.19 -4.70 11.86
C LYS A 110 -14.96 -4.82 13.14
N GLU A 111 -15.25 -3.66 13.74
CA GLU A 111 -15.98 -3.59 15.00
C GLU A 111 -17.47 -3.89 14.80
N SER A 112 -17.98 -4.84 15.58
CA SER A 112 -19.40 -5.17 15.62
C SER A 112 -20.18 -4.14 16.46
N LEU A 113 -21.32 -3.72 15.97
CA LEU A 113 -22.25 -2.80 16.63
C LEU A 113 -23.32 -3.55 17.47
N GLU A 114 -23.18 -4.85 17.65
CA GLU A 114 -24.07 -5.65 18.52
C GLU A 114 -24.28 -5.05 19.92
N PRO A 115 -23.24 -4.47 20.59
CA PRO A 115 -23.40 -3.88 21.91
C PRO A 115 -24.42 -2.74 21.97
N VAL A 116 -24.71 -2.10 20.83
CA VAL A 116 -25.73 -1.07 20.69
C VAL A 116 -26.98 -1.56 19.94
N SER A 117 -27.15 -2.89 19.86
CA SER A 117 -28.28 -3.58 19.24
C SER A 117 -28.42 -3.31 17.73
N LEU A 118 -27.31 -3.19 17.05
CA LEU A 118 -27.21 -3.10 15.59
C LEU A 118 -26.36 -4.30 15.10
N ASP A 119 -26.96 -5.19 14.30
CA ASP A 119 -26.27 -6.35 13.73
C ASP A 119 -25.47 -5.93 12.48
N MET A 120 -24.61 -4.93 12.63
CA MET A 120 -23.80 -4.35 11.59
C MET A 120 -22.34 -4.28 12.00
N LEU A 121 -21.47 -4.07 11.05
CA LEU A 121 -20.05 -3.87 11.23
C LEU A 121 -19.69 -2.42 10.86
N ASP A 122 -18.86 -1.79 11.70
CA ASP A 122 -18.37 -0.44 11.48
C ASP A 122 -17.08 -0.50 10.66
N PHE A 123 -17.16 -0.09 9.41
CA PHE A 123 -16.02 0.04 8.53
C PHE A 123 -15.43 1.48 8.51
N GLY A 124 -15.94 2.37 9.32
CA GLY A 124 -15.56 3.78 9.41
C GLY A 124 -16.47 4.67 8.58
N ALA A 125 -16.36 4.68 7.27
CA ALA A 125 -17.19 5.52 6.42
C ALA A 125 -18.64 5.05 6.29
N ARG A 126 -18.84 3.73 6.29
CA ARG A 126 -20.16 3.10 6.17
C ARG A 126 -20.31 1.98 7.18
N PHE A 127 -21.56 1.65 7.49
CA PHE A 127 -21.89 0.43 8.21
C PHE A 127 -22.25 -0.66 7.20
N TYR A 128 -21.72 -1.86 7.44
CA TYR A 128 -21.96 -3.03 6.63
C TYR A 128 -22.92 -3.99 7.32
N ASP A 129 -23.96 -4.44 6.62
CA ASP A 129 -24.88 -5.45 7.10
C ASP A 129 -24.56 -6.81 6.44
N PRO A 130 -23.89 -7.72 7.17
CA PRO A 130 -23.48 -9.02 6.62
C PRO A 130 -24.67 -9.97 6.34
N ARG A 131 -25.87 -9.69 6.89
CA ARG A 131 -27.07 -10.51 6.67
C ARG A 131 -27.65 -10.30 5.27
N ILE A 132 -27.52 -9.10 4.75
CA ILE A 132 -28.00 -8.73 3.41
C ILE A 132 -26.84 -8.52 2.42
N ALA A 133 -25.58 -8.70 2.87
CA ALA A 133 -24.37 -8.56 2.08
C ALA A 133 -24.22 -7.18 1.40
N ARG A 134 -24.57 -6.10 2.12
CA ARG A 134 -24.63 -4.73 1.57
C ARG A 134 -24.24 -3.68 2.59
N TRP A 135 -23.80 -2.55 2.03
CA TRP A 135 -23.68 -1.31 2.78
C TRP A 135 -25.05 -0.73 3.13
N ASN A 136 -25.15 -0.06 4.28
CA ASN A 136 -26.39 0.58 4.74
C ASN A 136 -26.64 1.95 4.07
N THR A 137 -25.60 2.55 3.50
CA THR A 137 -25.65 3.84 2.78
C THR A 137 -25.00 3.70 1.42
N GLN A 138 -25.31 4.66 0.53
CA GLN A 138 -24.65 4.75 -0.77
C GLN A 138 -23.16 5.01 -0.59
N ASP A 139 -22.38 4.48 -1.53
CA ASP A 139 -20.98 4.81 -1.65
C ASP A 139 -20.79 6.29 -1.90
N PRO A 140 -20.02 7.03 -1.08
CA PRO A 140 -19.69 8.42 -1.37
C PRO A 140 -19.03 8.64 -2.72
N LEU A 141 -18.46 7.57 -3.31
CA LEU A 141 -17.81 7.58 -4.63
C LEU A 141 -18.58 6.81 -5.70
N ALA A 142 -19.87 6.56 -5.50
CA ALA A 142 -20.71 5.86 -6.46
C ALA A 142 -20.61 6.42 -7.90
N GLU A 143 -20.34 7.71 -8.04
CA GLU A 143 -20.14 8.36 -9.34
C GLU A 143 -18.91 7.86 -10.12
N LYS A 144 -17.94 7.19 -9.43
CA LYS A 144 -16.78 6.60 -10.07
C LYS A 144 -17.02 5.18 -10.60
N TYR A 145 -18.12 4.54 -10.19
CA TYR A 145 -18.38 3.11 -10.40
C TYR A 145 -19.77 2.85 -10.99
N PHE A 146 -20.09 3.45 -12.12
CA PHE A 146 -21.40 3.34 -12.77
C PHE A 146 -21.86 1.91 -13.07
N SER A 147 -20.94 0.95 -13.13
CA SER A 147 -21.27 -0.46 -13.40
C SER A 147 -21.64 -1.25 -12.14
N LEU A 148 -21.45 -0.71 -10.96
CA LEU A 148 -21.71 -1.37 -9.69
C LEU A 148 -22.86 -0.67 -8.92
N SER A 149 -23.61 -1.46 -8.15
CA SER A 149 -24.59 -0.89 -7.22
C SER A 149 -23.86 -0.04 -6.14
N PRO A 150 -24.31 1.16 -5.80
CA PRO A 150 -23.72 1.97 -4.74
C PRO A 150 -23.72 1.31 -3.36
N TYR A 151 -24.45 0.22 -3.18
CA TYR A 151 -24.53 -0.56 -1.94
C TYR A 151 -23.77 -1.88 -2.00
N ASN A 152 -23.03 -2.13 -3.09
CA ASN A 152 -22.30 -3.37 -3.29
C ASN A 152 -21.10 -3.47 -2.36
N TYR A 153 -20.86 -4.66 -1.80
CA TYR A 153 -19.66 -4.98 -1.03
C TYR A 153 -18.69 -5.77 -1.92
N CYS A 154 -17.43 -5.31 -2.00
CA CYS A 154 -16.33 -6.00 -2.69
C CYS A 154 -16.69 -6.48 -4.11
N ALA A 155 -17.41 -5.68 -4.89
CA ALA A 155 -17.85 -6.03 -6.26
C ALA A 155 -18.54 -7.41 -6.37
N GLY A 156 -19.08 -7.94 -5.26
CA GLY A 156 -19.68 -9.29 -5.18
C GLY A 156 -18.68 -10.42 -4.99
N ASN A 157 -17.40 -10.13 -4.76
CA ASN A 157 -16.34 -11.13 -4.55
C ASN A 157 -15.63 -10.95 -3.18
N PRO A 158 -16.31 -11.22 -2.06
CA PRO A 158 -15.78 -10.98 -0.71
C PRO A 158 -14.75 -12.02 -0.25
N ILE A 159 -14.46 -13.05 -1.06
CA ILE A 159 -13.43 -14.07 -0.74
C ILE A 159 -12.04 -13.61 -1.14
N THR A 160 -11.95 -12.80 -2.18
CA THR A 160 -10.67 -12.31 -2.72
C THR A 160 -10.47 -10.81 -2.54
N LEU A 161 -11.54 -10.07 -2.24
CA LEU A 161 -11.51 -8.61 -2.09
C LEU A 161 -11.85 -8.22 -0.66
N VAL A 162 -11.19 -7.19 -0.17
CA VAL A 162 -11.43 -6.58 1.14
C VAL A 162 -11.72 -5.11 0.94
N ASP A 163 -12.68 -4.56 1.68
CA ASP A 163 -12.88 -3.11 1.81
C ASP A 163 -12.51 -2.71 3.24
N PRO A 164 -11.31 -2.19 3.50
CA PRO A 164 -10.87 -1.90 4.87
C PRO A 164 -11.60 -0.77 5.57
N THR A 165 -12.28 0.13 4.89
CA THR A 165 -12.86 1.31 5.54
C THR A 165 -14.21 1.76 4.98
N GLY A 166 -14.76 1.05 4.00
CA GLY A 166 -16.12 1.28 3.52
C GLY A 166 -16.26 2.42 2.49
N MET A 167 -15.25 2.72 1.67
CA MET A 167 -15.37 3.76 0.65
C MET A 167 -14.66 3.55 -0.69
N PHE A 168 -13.52 2.84 -0.80
CA PHE A 168 -12.67 2.98 -1.99
C PHE A 168 -12.04 1.70 -2.54
N MET A 169 -11.46 1.84 -3.71
CA MET A 169 -10.78 0.78 -4.45
C MET A 169 -9.34 1.15 -4.73
N THR A 170 -8.39 0.30 -4.32
CA THR A 170 -6.99 0.40 -4.71
C THR A 170 -6.74 -0.30 -6.03
N ASP A 171 -6.10 0.37 -6.95
CA ASP A 171 -5.72 -0.16 -8.25
C ASP A 171 -4.26 -0.58 -8.27
N TYR A 172 -4.01 -1.82 -8.66
CA TYR A 172 -2.67 -2.35 -8.89
C TYR A 172 -2.38 -2.48 -10.37
N PHE A 173 -1.25 -1.96 -10.80
CA PHE A 173 -0.80 -2.01 -12.19
C PHE A 173 0.53 -2.76 -12.27
N ASN A 174 0.76 -3.52 -13.32
CA ASN A 174 2.08 -4.07 -13.59
C ASN A 174 2.97 -3.07 -14.36
N LEU A 175 4.24 -3.42 -14.54
CA LEU A 175 5.22 -2.60 -15.25
C LEU A 175 4.88 -2.34 -16.73
N ASN A 176 3.92 -3.04 -17.31
CA ASN A 176 3.38 -2.78 -18.66
C ASN A 176 2.18 -1.80 -18.64
N GLY A 177 1.83 -1.26 -17.46
CA GLY A 177 0.69 -0.35 -17.28
C GLY A 177 -0.67 -1.03 -17.42
N LYS A 178 -0.73 -2.35 -17.28
CA LYS A 178 -1.98 -3.10 -17.24
C LYS A 178 -2.45 -3.19 -15.79
N LYS A 179 -3.73 -2.88 -15.53
CA LYS A 179 -4.37 -3.14 -14.25
C LYS A 179 -4.39 -4.65 -14.03
N VAL A 180 -3.74 -5.14 -12.96
CA VAL A 180 -3.60 -6.56 -12.63
C VAL A 180 -4.38 -6.96 -11.40
N ARG A 181 -4.71 -6.00 -10.55
CA ARG A 181 -5.57 -6.19 -9.39
C ARG A 181 -6.36 -4.93 -9.13
N HIS A 182 -7.51 -5.12 -8.58
CA HIS A 182 -8.38 -4.07 -8.11
C HIS A 182 -8.87 -4.47 -6.72
N VAL A 183 -8.60 -3.67 -5.71
CA VAL A 183 -8.99 -3.94 -4.32
C VAL A 183 -9.80 -2.76 -3.83
N ASP A 184 -10.98 -3.06 -3.33
CA ASP A 184 -11.82 -2.11 -2.63
C ASP A 184 -11.27 -1.89 -1.22
N ASP A 185 -10.39 -0.90 -1.02
CA ASP A 185 -9.67 -0.71 0.24
C ASP A 185 -9.61 0.73 0.74
N ASN A 186 -10.51 1.58 0.33
CA ASN A 186 -10.62 2.97 0.81
C ASN A 186 -9.52 3.93 0.44
N LYS A 187 -8.54 3.49 -0.27
CA LYS A 187 -7.46 4.34 -0.70
C LYS A 187 -7.67 4.61 -2.18
N THR A 188 -7.56 5.86 -2.58
CA THR A 188 -7.35 6.16 -4.00
C THR A 188 -5.93 5.81 -4.41
N ASP A 189 -5.29 4.91 -3.63
CA ASP A 189 -3.92 4.54 -3.85
C ASP A 189 -3.82 3.74 -5.14
N ARG A 190 -2.78 4.00 -5.84
CA ARG A 190 -2.46 3.34 -7.10
C ARG A 190 -1.06 2.81 -6.97
N TYR A 191 -0.96 1.49 -6.97
CA TYR A 191 0.31 0.81 -6.80
C TYR A 191 0.82 0.25 -8.12
N LEU A 192 2.12 0.33 -8.29
CA LEU A 192 2.85 -0.33 -9.36
C LEU A 192 3.52 -1.58 -8.79
N VAL A 193 3.08 -2.75 -9.23
CA VAL A 193 3.69 -4.03 -8.90
C VAL A 193 4.87 -4.28 -9.84
N LEU A 194 6.04 -4.57 -9.28
CA LEU A 194 7.32 -4.63 -9.98
C LEU A 194 7.49 -5.93 -10.79
N THR A 195 6.48 -6.28 -11.56
CA THR A 195 6.46 -7.40 -12.51
C THR A 195 5.82 -6.98 -13.84
N THR A 196 6.21 -7.60 -14.93
CA THR A 196 5.54 -7.47 -16.24
C THR A 196 4.40 -8.49 -16.41
N SER A 197 4.31 -9.47 -15.51
CA SER A 197 3.28 -10.52 -15.54
C SER A 197 1.90 -9.96 -15.20
N SER A 198 0.87 -10.65 -15.74
CA SER A 198 -0.52 -10.46 -15.34
C SER A 198 -1.10 -11.73 -14.71
N GLN A 199 -0.29 -12.75 -14.43
CA GLN A 199 -0.70 -13.95 -13.71
C GLN A 199 -0.80 -13.61 -12.21
N GLU A 200 -1.93 -13.93 -11.61
CA GLU A 200 -2.26 -13.58 -10.23
C GLU A 200 -1.21 -14.11 -9.23
N SER A 201 -0.81 -15.37 -9.38
CA SER A 201 0.22 -15.97 -8.50
C SER A 201 1.57 -15.25 -8.53
N ILE A 202 1.98 -14.73 -9.70
CA ILE A 202 3.24 -13.97 -9.83
C ILE A 202 3.07 -12.56 -9.26
N VAL A 203 1.90 -11.95 -9.44
CA VAL A 203 1.56 -10.65 -8.85
C VAL A 203 1.60 -10.75 -7.33
N ASP A 204 0.97 -11.79 -6.75
CA ASP A 204 0.95 -12.03 -5.30
C ASP A 204 2.35 -12.26 -4.73
N GLN A 205 3.12 -13.16 -5.32
CA GLN A 205 4.51 -13.39 -4.91
C GLN A 205 5.36 -12.12 -4.98
N THR A 206 5.14 -11.27 -5.99
CA THR A 206 5.87 -10.00 -6.11
C THR A 206 5.48 -9.03 -4.99
N ILE A 207 4.19 -8.93 -4.67
CA ILE A 207 3.69 -8.08 -3.56
C ILE A 207 4.22 -8.59 -2.22
N GLU A 208 4.14 -9.89 -1.95
CA GLU A 208 4.66 -10.53 -0.73
C GLU A 208 6.17 -10.33 -0.55
N ALA A 209 6.92 -10.30 -1.66
CA ALA A 209 8.35 -9.97 -1.66
C ALA A 209 8.65 -8.47 -1.47
N GLY A 210 7.62 -7.64 -1.20
CA GLY A 210 7.75 -6.19 -1.08
C GLY A 210 8.00 -5.47 -2.41
N GLY A 211 7.67 -6.09 -3.55
CA GLY A 211 7.86 -5.56 -4.89
C GLY A 211 6.72 -4.65 -5.33
N MET A 212 6.46 -3.59 -4.58
CA MET A 212 5.39 -2.65 -4.85
C MET A 212 5.82 -1.23 -4.47
N ILE A 213 5.52 -0.27 -5.34
CA ILE A 213 5.69 1.17 -5.09
C ILE A 213 4.40 1.91 -5.42
N ASP A 214 4.25 3.12 -4.89
CA ASP A 214 3.22 4.03 -5.38
C ASP A 214 3.42 4.30 -6.87
N VAL A 215 2.33 4.45 -7.64
CA VAL A 215 2.47 4.79 -9.06
C VAL A 215 3.18 6.14 -9.18
N PRO A 216 4.37 6.18 -9.81
CA PRO A 216 5.13 7.41 -9.94
C PRO A 216 4.34 8.52 -10.64
N THR A 217 4.53 9.74 -10.18
CA THR A 217 3.98 10.92 -10.86
C THR A 217 4.75 11.20 -12.16
N ASN A 218 4.14 11.99 -13.05
CA ASN A 218 4.85 12.43 -14.26
C ASN A 218 6.09 13.29 -13.93
N ASP A 219 6.05 14.06 -12.83
CA ASP A 219 7.19 14.87 -12.37
C ASP A 219 8.33 13.98 -11.87
N MET A 220 8.02 12.89 -11.17
CA MET A 220 9.01 11.89 -10.76
C MET A 220 9.69 11.26 -11.98
N VAL A 221 8.93 10.92 -13.03
CA VAL A 221 9.47 10.38 -14.27
C VAL A 221 10.31 11.42 -15.02
N ALA A 222 9.95 12.69 -14.95
CA ALA A 222 10.74 13.79 -15.52
C ALA A 222 12.10 13.94 -14.81
N LEU A 223 12.12 13.88 -13.46
CA LEU A 223 13.38 13.90 -12.70
C LEU A 223 14.27 12.69 -13.05
N MET A 224 13.71 11.51 -13.21
CA MET A 224 14.47 10.33 -13.66
C MET A 224 15.09 10.55 -15.05
N SER A 225 14.34 11.17 -15.98
CA SER A 225 14.85 11.51 -17.31
C SER A 225 16.01 12.51 -17.23
N GLU A 226 15.88 13.53 -16.37
CA GLU A 226 16.91 14.52 -16.12
C GLU A 226 18.18 13.89 -15.53
N ILE A 227 18.04 12.91 -14.62
CA ILE A 227 19.19 12.17 -14.09
C ILE A 227 19.95 11.47 -15.21
N TYR A 228 19.27 10.79 -16.14
CA TYR A 228 19.93 10.16 -17.28
C TYR A 228 20.70 11.17 -18.11
N ASP A 229 20.09 12.31 -18.41
CA ASP A 229 20.72 13.34 -19.22
C ASP A 229 21.97 13.93 -18.54
N ARG A 230 21.90 14.15 -17.22
CA ARG A 230 23.06 14.61 -16.42
C ARG A 230 24.16 13.55 -16.36
N MET A 231 23.83 12.29 -16.08
CA MET A 231 24.80 11.18 -16.05
C MET A 231 25.53 10.99 -17.38
N GLU A 232 24.82 11.15 -18.51
CA GLU A 232 25.42 11.03 -19.85
C GLU A 232 26.35 12.19 -20.19
N GLN A 233 26.12 13.38 -19.61
CA GLN A 233 26.96 14.56 -19.79
C GLN A 233 28.19 14.55 -18.88
N THR A 234 28.04 14.14 -17.62
CA THR A 234 29.08 14.33 -16.59
C THR A 234 29.81 13.04 -16.22
N GLY A 235 29.16 11.87 -16.38
CA GLY A 235 29.67 10.59 -15.89
C GLY A 235 29.60 10.43 -14.36
N LEU A 236 28.85 11.33 -13.66
CA LEU A 236 28.66 11.30 -12.21
C LEU A 236 27.32 10.66 -11.84
N GLU A 237 27.21 10.19 -10.61
CA GLU A 237 25.94 9.74 -10.04
C GLU A 237 25.07 10.91 -9.63
N TYR A 238 23.77 10.74 -9.82
CA TYR A 238 22.73 11.68 -9.40
C TYR A 238 21.59 10.92 -8.74
N GLY A 239 20.88 11.60 -7.83
CA GLY A 239 19.70 11.00 -7.20
C GLY A 239 18.72 12.02 -6.64
N PHE A 240 17.54 11.58 -6.29
CA PHE A 240 16.52 12.33 -5.54
C PHE A 240 15.77 11.41 -4.59
N ARG A 241 15.06 11.99 -3.63
CA ARG A 241 14.23 11.27 -2.66
C ARG A 241 12.77 11.61 -2.81
N VAL A 242 11.93 10.63 -2.45
CA VAL A 242 10.48 10.76 -2.46
C VAL A 242 9.96 10.64 -1.03
N GLY A 243 9.08 11.55 -0.66
CA GLY A 243 8.39 11.58 0.61
C GLY A 243 7.06 10.81 0.58
N GLU A 244 6.57 10.44 1.76
CA GLU A 244 5.30 9.72 1.97
C GLU A 244 4.07 10.46 1.38
N LYS A 245 4.13 11.80 1.35
CA LYS A 245 3.08 12.65 0.76
C LYS A 245 3.25 12.88 -0.74
N GLY A 246 4.22 12.18 -1.37
CA GLY A 246 4.57 12.36 -2.77
C GLY A 246 5.48 13.55 -3.06
N THR A 247 6.03 14.18 -2.02
CA THR A 247 7.00 15.28 -2.16
C THR A 247 8.27 14.77 -2.84
N LEU A 248 8.77 15.52 -3.81
CA LEU A 248 10.04 15.23 -4.48
C LEU A 248 11.12 16.18 -3.98
N SER A 249 12.28 15.65 -3.61
CA SER A 249 13.44 16.46 -3.28
C SER A 249 14.09 17.01 -4.55
N ARG A 250 15.02 17.95 -4.38
CA ARG A 250 15.96 18.32 -5.45
C ARG A 250 16.80 17.13 -5.90
N ILE A 251 17.34 17.20 -7.13
CA ILE A 251 18.38 16.27 -7.58
C ILE A 251 19.70 16.65 -6.88
N VAL A 252 20.35 15.63 -6.33
CA VAL A 252 21.71 15.74 -5.73
C VAL A 252 22.73 15.06 -6.63
N GLU A 253 24.00 15.48 -6.51
CA GLU A 253 25.13 15.02 -7.31
C GLU A 253 26.20 14.40 -6.44
N GLY A 254 26.74 13.26 -6.83
CA GLY A 254 27.85 12.58 -6.18
C GLY A 254 29.20 13.23 -6.51
N LYS A 255 29.85 13.84 -5.53
CA LYS A 255 31.10 14.61 -5.73
C LYS A 255 32.29 13.75 -6.11
N SER A 256 32.30 12.47 -5.76
CA SER A 256 33.37 11.50 -6.04
C SER A 256 33.02 10.49 -7.14
N GLY A 257 31.94 10.72 -7.86
CA GLY A 257 31.38 9.77 -8.83
C GLY A 257 30.36 8.80 -8.23
N GLU A 258 30.22 8.77 -6.92
CA GLU A 258 29.24 8.01 -6.15
C GLU A 258 28.52 8.91 -5.15
N LEU A 259 27.24 8.63 -4.86
CA LEU A 259 26.45 9.37 -3.89
C LEU A 259 26.79 8.90 -2.47
N SER A 260 27.48 9.77 -1.72
CA SER A 260 27.76 9.57 -0.30
C SER A 260 26.59 10.06 0.58
N PHE A 261 26.59 9.67 1.87
CA PHE A 261 25.62 10.17 2.84
C PHE A 261 25.54 11.70 2.88
N ASN A 262 26.68 12.39 2.78
CA ASN A 262 26.71 13.86 2.79
C ASN A 262 26.07 14.48 1.55
N ASP A 263 26.13 13.81 0.40
CA ASP A 263 25.51 14.29 -0.84
C ASP A 263 23.98 14.20 -0.74
N TRP A 264 23.44 13.28 0.04
CA TRP A 264 22.00 13.14 0.30
C TRP A 264 21.41 14.16 1.28
N LEU A 265 22.23 14.86 2.09
CA LEU A 265 21.73 15.79 3.11
C LEU A 265 20.82 16.89 2.56
N PRO A 266 21.10 17.53 1.40
CA PRO A 266 20.19 18.52 0.83
C PRO A 266 18.82 17.95 0.45
N ALA A 267 18.79 16.73 -0.11
CA ALA A 267 17.54 16.05 -0.47
C ALA A 267 16.73 15.66 0.77
N MET A 268 17.40 15.20 1.84
CA MET A 268 16.75 14.93 3.13
C MET A 268 16.14 16.21 3.71
N LYS A 269 16.89 17.32 3.67
CA LYS A 269 16.42 18.59 4.19
C LYS A 269 15.18 19.08 3.46
N ASP A 270 15.12 18.97 2.13
CA ASP A 270 13.94 19.36 1.35
C ASP A 270 12.65 18.69 1.82
N LEU A 271 12.71 17.40 2.19
CA LEU A 271 11.56 16.66 2.70
C LEU A 271 11.22 17.04 4.14
N VAL A 272 12.24 17.15 5.01
CA VAL A 272 12.06 17.53 6.42
C VAL A 272 11.47 18.93 6.54
N ASP A 273 11.94 19.90 5.76
CA ASP A 273 11.44 21.28 5.75
C ASP A 273 9.95 21.35 5.33
N GLN A 274 9.47 20.35 4.56
CA GLN A 274 8.07 20.19 4.17
C GLN A 274 7.26 19.28 5.11
N GLY A 275 7.87 18.84 6.21
CA GLY A 275 7.23 17.93 7.18
C GLY A 275 6.86 16.58 6.56
N ASP A 276 7.68 16.11 5.61
CA ASP A 276 7.49 14.83 4.94
C ASP A 276 8.61 13.83 5.31
N ARG A 277 8.31 12.54 5.18
CA ARG A 277 9.19 11.44 5.54
C ARG A 277 9.61 10.66 4.30
N VAL A 278 10.92 10.36 4.18
CA VAL A 278 11.44 9.58 3.04
C VAL A 278 10.81 8.19 2.99
N VAL A 279 10.30 7.79 1.84
CA VAL A 279 9.75 6.45 1.57
C VAL A 279 10.56 5.65 0.56
N LEU A 280 11.25 6.32 -0.38
CA LEU A 280 12.21 5.70 -1.29
C LEU A 280 13.26 6.71 -1.77
N ASP A 281 14.38 6.20 -2.27
CA ASP A 281 15.30 6.98 -3.10
C ASP A 281 15.36 6.45 -4.54
N ALA A 282 15.80 7.32 -5.44
CA ALA A 282 16.12 7.00 -6.82
C ALA A 282 17.49 7.59 -7.14
N HIS A 283 18.41 6.74 -7.60
CA HIS A 283 19.75 7.18 -8.00
C HIS A 283 20.18 6.48 -9.29
N GLY A 284 21.24 7.00 -9.90
CA GLY A 284 21.69 6.52 -11.18
C GLY A 284 23.14 6.06 -11.19
N HIS A 285 23.39 4.96 -11.86
CA HIS A 285 24.74 4.43 -12.16
C HIS A 285 25.15 4.89 -13.55
N PRO A 286 26.16 5.80 -13.68
CA PRO A 286 26.48 6.47 -14.92
C PRO A 286 27.19 5.57 -15.93
N LEU A 287 27.23 6.08 -17.17
CA LEU A 287 28.17 5.59 -18.20
C LEU A 287 29.52 6.27 -18.00
N LYS A 288 30.60 5.49 -18.07
CA LYS A 288 31.96 6.03 -18.16
C LYS A 288 32.41 6.01 -19.61
N LYS A 289 32.93 7.15 -20.09
CA LYS A 289 33.45 7.33 -21.43
C LYS A 289 34.95 7.70 -21.41
N ASP A 290 35.70 7.28 -22.43
CA ASP A 290 37.05 7.74 -22.63
C ASP A 290 37.11 9.16 -23.21
N GLU A 291 38.32 9.69 -23.40
CA GLU A 291 38.55 11.04 -23.97
C GLU A 291 38.00 11.18 -25.40
N ASN A 292 37.76 10.07 -26.11
CA ASN A 292 37.20 10.04 -27.45
C ASN A 292 35.68 9.87 -27.47
N GLY A 293 35.05 9.76 -26.27
CA GLY A 293 33.61 9.58 -26.12
C GLY A 293 33.12 8.11 -26.21
N ASN A 294 34.05 7.15 -26.33
CA ASN A 294 33.68 5.73 -26.35
C ASN A 294 33.29 5.25 -24.95
N ILE A 295 32.25 4.41 -24.86
CA ILE A 295 31.79 3.84 -23.59
C ILE A 295 32.78 2.78 -23.13
N ILE A 296 33.43 3.01 -21.98
CA ILE A 296 34.37 2.08 -21.36
C ILE A 296 33.77 1.31 -20.19
N SER A 297 32.68 1.82 -19.61
CA SER A 297 31.93 1.14 -18.55
C SER A 297 30.46 1.54 -18.60
N VAL A 298 29.59 0.58 -18.27
CA VAL A 298 28.14 0.72 -18.25
C VAL A 298 27.65 0.54 -16.82
N GLY A 299 27.09 1.58 -16.22
CA GLY A 299 26.42 1.48 -14.93
C GLY A 299 25.14 0.66 -15.07
N THR A 300 25.05 -0.45 -14.34
CA THR A 300 23.93 -1.40 -14.48
C THR A 300 22.69 -0.90 -13.70
N PRO A 301 21.47 -1.25 -14.12
CA PRO A 301 20.25 -0.98 -13.36
C PRO A 301 20.05 -2.01 -12.22
N LYS A 302 21.14 -2.36 -11.53
CA LYS A 302 21.14 -3.25 -10.38
C LYS A 302 21.84 -2.56 -9.23
N PRO A 303 21.33 -2.72 -8.00
CA PRO A 303 21.96 -2.13 -6.84
C PRO A 303 23.35 -2.71 -6.61
N SER A 304 24.28 -1.87 -6.17
CA SER A 304 25.55 -2.30 -5.59
C SER A 304 25.30 -2.93 -4.20
N PRO A 305 26.28 -3.62 -3.61
CA PRO A 305 26.17 -4.07 -2.21
C PRO A 305 25.89 -2.92 -1.23
N VAL A 306 26.51 -1.75 -1.46
CA VAL A 306 26.35 -0.55 -0.64
C VAL A 306 24.91 0.00 -0.74
N ASP A 307 24.29 -0.01 -1.93
CA ASP A 307 22.90 0.42 -2.10
C ASP A 307 21.96 -0.46 -1.28
N LYS A 308 22.18 -1.77 -1.25
CA LYS A 308 21.37 -2.71 -0.47
C LYS A 308 21.49 -2.51 1.04
N GLU A 309 22.68 -2.14 1.52
CA GLU A 309 22.91 -1.84 2.93
C GLU A 309 22.24 -0.54 3.34
N ASN A 310 22.13 0.42 2.41
CA ASN A 310 21.60 1.77 2.63
C ASN A 310 20.16 1.99 2.13
N VAL A 311 19.37 0.91 1.99
CA VAL A 311 17.94 1.02 1.65
C VAL A 311 17.21 1.97 2.60
N VAL A 312 16.55 2.96 2.06
CA VAL A 312 15.77 3.95 2.82
C VAL A 312 14.28 3.76 2.60
N GLY A 313 13.49 4.15 3.61
CA GLY A 313 12.03 4.12 3.54
C GLY A 313 11.42 2.72 3.59
N CYS A 314 10.16 2.64 3.21
CA CYS A 314 9.34 1.41 3.26
C CYS A 314 8.99 0.87 1.86
N GLN A 315 9.34 1.58 0.81
CA GLN A 315 9.14 1.15 -0.59
C GLN A 315 10.46 0.69 -1.23
N PRO A 316 10.41 -0.15 -2.27
CA PRO A 316 11.59 -0.46 -3.07
C PRO A 316 12.27 0.78 -3.62
N ASN A 317 13.58 0.87 -3.46
CA ASN A 317 14.41 1.92 -4.02
C ASN A 317 14.65 1.69 -5.52
N ILE A 318 15.03 2.75 -6.23
CA ILE A 318 15.15 2.77 -7.69
C ILE A 318 16.60 2.98 -8.10
N VAL A 319 17.08 2.17 -9.04
CA VAL A 319 18.37 2.36 -9.71
C VAL A 319 18.16 2.62 -11.19
N LEU A 320 18.64 3.75 -11.65
CA LEU A 320 18.70 4.11 -13.05
C LEU A 320 20.05 3.68 -13.63
N GLY A 321 20.05 2.96 -14.72
CA GLY A 321 21.27 2.45 -15.32
C GLY A 321 21.08 2.06 -16.78
N TYR A 322 21.99 1.26 -17.31
CA TYR A 322 22.02 0.97 -18.73
C TYR A 322 22.24 -0.51 -18.98
N GLN A 323 21.78 -0.97 -20.12
CA GLN A 323 22.11 -2.30 -20.67
C GLN A 323 22.52 -2.16 -22.12
N GLN A 324 23.51 -2.96 -22.52
CA GLN A 324 23.86 -3.09 -23.93
C GLN A 324 22.96 -4.14 -24.59
N GLN A 325 22.38 -3.77 -25.72
CA GLN A 325 21.52 -4.63 -26.52
C GLN A 325 22.00 -4.66 -27.97
N GLN A 326 21.86 -5.83 -28.59
CA GLN A 326 22.15 -6.02 -30.02
C GLN A 326 20.88 -5.81 -30.84
N PHE A 327 20.97 -4.95 -31.83
CA PHE A 327 19.89 -4.66 -32.78
C PHE A 327 20.33 -5.09 -34.17
N PRO A 328 19.45 -5.78 -34.92
CA PRO A 328 19.75 -6.12 -36.31
C PRO A 328 19.84 -4.85 -37.16
N VAL A 329 20.86 -4.77 -37.99
CA VAL A 329 21.02 -3.69 -38.98
C VAL A 329 20.17 -4.06 -40.20
N HIS A 330 19.18 -3.21 -40.51
CA HIS A 330 18.28 -3.44 -41.65
C HIS A 330 19.05 -3.44 -42.97
N ASN A 331 18.64 -4.31 -43.88
CA ASN A 331 19.20 -4.47 -45.22
C ASN A 331 20.63 -4.98 -45.31
N THR A 332 21.13 -5.68 -44.28
CA THR A 332 22.42 -6.40 -44.35
C THR A 332 22.19 -7.90 -44.53
N PHE A 333 23.00 -8.55 -45.39
CA PHE A 333 23.03 -10.00 -45.54
C PHE A 333 24.49 -10.50 -45.57
N PRO A 334 24.94 -11.36 -44.68
CA PRO A 334 24.21 -11.88 -43.51
C PRO A 334 23.80 -10.76 -42.55
N THR A 335 22.75 -10.96 -41.74
CA THR A 335 22.26 -9.97 -40.79
C THR A 335 23.38 -9.54 -39.84
N GLN A 336 23.75 -8.26 -39.90
CA GLN A 336 24.69 -7.64 -38.98
C GLN A 336 23.93 -7.10 -37.75
N PHE A 337 24.62 -7.02 -36.63
CA PHE A 337 24.07 -6.47 -35.40
C PHE A 337 24.90 -5.28 -34.92
N GLU A 338 24.24 -4.24 -34.51
CA GLU A 338 24.85 -3.12 -33.81
C GLU A 338 24.53 -3.18 -32.31
N THR A 339 25.49 -2.88 -31.46
CA THR A 339 25.30 -2.80 -30.01
C THR A 339 24.89 -1.38 -29.65
N LYS A 340 23.70 -1.22 -29.05
CA LYS A 340 23.23 0.06 -28.51
C LYS A 340 23.15 -0.01 -26.99
N THR A 341 23.49 1.09 -26.35
CA THR A 341 23.31 1.27 -24.92
C THR A 341 21.92 1.86 -24.68
N VAL A 342 21.09 1.16 -23.92
CA VAL A 342 19.70 1.49 -23.67
C VAL A 342 19.52 1.81 -22.18
N ARG A 343 18.75 2.85 -21.86
CA ARG A 343 18.39 3.26 -20.50
C ARG A 343 17.44 2.22 -19.87
N TYR A 344 17.76 1.77 -18.67
CA TYR A 344 16.99 0.79 -17.88
C TYR A 344 16.76 1.28 -16.48
N ILE A 345 15.61 0.96 -15.92
CA ILE A 345 15.26 1.18 -14.51
C ILE A 345 15.16 -0.15 -13.78
N GLY A 346 15.82 -0.25 -12.64
CA GLY A 346 15.75 -1.38 -11.72
C GLY A 346 15.14 -0.98 -10.39
N PHE A 347 14.62 -1.96 -9.67
CA PHE A 347 14.00 -1.79 -8.37
C PHE A 347 14.58 -2.79 -7.39
N PHE A 348 14.75 -2.39 -6.15
CA PHE A 348 15.30 -3.26 -5.12
C PHE A 348 14.83 -2.85 -3.72
N ASN A 349 14.72 -3.82 -2.84
CA ASN A 349 14.69 -3.62 -1.41
C ASN A 349 15.88 -4.35 -0.78
N ARG A 350 15.95 -4.43 0.54
CA ARG A 350 17.08 -5.06 1.23
C ARG A 350 17.29 -6.53 0.81
N ASP A 351 16.20 -7.26 0.59
CA ASP A 351 16.20 -8.70 0.39
C ASP A 351 16.10 -9.11 -1.08
N GLN A 352 15.45 -8.28 -1.92
CA GLN A 352 15.10 -8.60 -3.30
C GLN A 352 15.62 -7.58 -4.31
N VAL A 353 15.94 -8.07 -5.51
CA VAL A 353 16.18 -7.26 -6.71
C VAL A 353 15.17 -7.70 -7.75
N PHE A 354 14.33 -6.75 -8.19
CA PHE A 354 13.31 -7.01 -9.18
C PHE A 354 13.88 -6.86 -10.60
N SER A 355 13.29 -7.57 -11.56
CA SER A 355 13.76 -7.53 -12.95
C SER A 355 13.71 -6.11 -13.52
N PRO A 356 14.80 -5.60 -14.07
CA PRO A 356 14.82 -4.26 -14.65
C PRO A 356 13.98 -4.20 -15.92
N ILE A 357 13.45 -3.02 -16.20
CA ILE A 357 12.67 -2.72 -17.40
C ILE A 357 13.31 -1.57 -18.18
N GLU A 358 13.18 -1.58 -19.51
CA GLU A 358 13.59 -0.46 -20.35
C GLU A 358 12.86 0.82 -19.94
N PHE A 359 13.60 1.91 -19.72
CA PHE A 359 13.05 3.16 -19.19
C PHE A 359 11.99 3.78 -20.10
N SER A 360 12.12 3.65 -21.40
CA SER A 360 11.11 4.12 -22.37
C SER A 360 9.76 3.39 -22.20
N LYS A 361 9.80 2.09 -21.97
CA LYS A 361 8.61 1.27 -21.71
C LYS A 361 7.97 1.64 -20.38
N PHE A 362 8.79 1.75 -19.32
CA PHE A 362 8.34 2.19 -18.01
C PHE A 362 7.66 3.55 -18.09
N ARG A 363 8.31 4.57 -18.67
CA ARG A 363 7.76 5.91 -18.84
C ARG A 363 6.41 5.91 -19.54
N ASN A 364 6.29 5.18 -20.66
CA ASN A 364 5.04 5.09 -21.42
C ASN A 364 3.94 4.42 -20.58
N SER A 365 4.26 3.41 -19.78
CA SER A 365 3.32 2.75 -18.87
C SER A 365 2.82 3.70 -17.80
N ILE A 366 3.70 4.47 -17.16
CA ILE A 366 3.31 5.46 -16.14
C ILE A 366 2.41 6.55 -16.75
N PHE A 367 2.76 7.10 -17.91
CA PHE A 367 1.90 8.07 -18.58
C PHE A 367 0.52 7.50 -18.93
N LYS A 368 0.45 6.24 -19.38
CA LYS A 368 -0.82 5.55 -19.64
C LYS A 368 -1.65 5.40 -18.35
N ILE A 369 -1.03 4.96 -17.26
CA ILE A 369 -1.68 4.82 -15.97
C ILE A 369 -2.19 6.18 -15.48
N ASN A 370 -1.37 7.23 -15.55
CA ASN A 370 -1.73 8.56 -15.06
C ASN A 370 -2.82 9.26 -15.88
N LYS A 371 -3.05 8.84 -17.14
CA LYS A 371 -4.20 9.29 -17.96
C LYS A 371 -5.51 8.58 -17.62
N GLN A 372 -5.49 7.49 -16.88
CA GLN A 372 -6.68 6.72 -16.45
C GLN A 372 -7.29 7.26 -15.14
N ARG A 373 -7.09 8.56 -14.85
CA ARG A 373 -7.69 9.25 -13.69
C ARG A 373 -9.14 9.59 -13.91
#